data_21574900af61676c81ac59dd6a80c15c
#
_entry.id   21574900af61676c81ac59dd6a80c15c
#
_cell.length_a   1.000
_cell.length_b   1.000
_cell.length_c   1.000
_cell.angle_alpha   90.00
_cell.angle_beta   90.00
_cell.angle_gamma   90.00
#
_symmetry.space_group_name_H-M   'P 1'
#
loop_
_entity.id
_entity.type
_entity.pdbx_description
1 polymer ?
#
loop_
_entity_poly.entity_id
_entity_poly.type
_entity_poly.pdbx_seq_one_letter_code
_entity_poly.pdbx_strand_id
1 'polypeptide(L)'
;MSPELSIIITVLNERENISHLVKKLKYDLSGINYEVIFVDDGSTDGTPRAIRKIADERITLIELRKNYGQSTAMTAGIHHAQGRYVALLDGDLQNDSSDIPFMLDKLKSEDWDVVAGNRKNRQDGFILRKIPSRVANYFIRKFTGVHIKDYGCTLKIFKKEIADDLGLYGEMHRFIPVLAKLQGASIVQVDVKHHPRKYGQSKYGLGRTFRVMSDQITMIFFRRYIQKPMHLFG
;
A
#
# COMPACT_ATOMS: atom_id res chain seq x y z
N MET A 1 5.17 23.23 -11.38
CA MET A 1 4.04 22.40 -11.89
C MET A 1 3.72 21.34 -10.85
N SER A 2 2.47 21.10 -10.57
CA SER A 2 2.07 20.00 -9.67
C SER A 2 2.56 18.65 -10.22
N PRO A 3 2.97 17.71 -9.37
CA PRO A 3 3.38 16.38 -9.81
C PRO A 3 2.20 15.62 -10.44
N GLU A 4 2.51 14.74 -11.39
CA GLU A 4 1.52 13.82 -11.94
C GLU A 4 1.26 12.66 -10.97
N LEU A 5 2.32 12.16 -10.33
CA LEU A 5 2.30 10.99 -9.46
C LEU A 5 2.90 11.30 -8.09
N SER A 6 2.18 11.01 -7.03
CA SER A 6 2.72 10.99 -5.65
C SER A 6 3.02 9.56 -5.24
N ILE A 7 4.25 9.27 -4.85
CA ILE A 7 4.68 7.95 -4.37
C ILE A 7 4.78 8.00 -2.87
N ILE A 8 3.90 7.30 -2.18
CA ILE A 8 3.86 7.21 -0.73
C ILE A 8 4.62 5.97 -0.30
N ILE A 9 5.65 6.17 0.51
CA ILE A 9 6.53 5.13 1.00
C ILE A 9 6.50 5.11 2.52
N THR A 10 5.85 4.08 3.08
CA THR A 10 5.86 3.89 4.52
C THR A 10 7.13 3.16 4.96
N VAL A 11 7.81 3.70 5.96
CA VAL A 11 9.07 3.14 6.48
C VAL A 11 9.02 2.99 8.00
N LEU A 12 9.65 1.92 8.48
CA LEU A 12 9.89 1.68 9.90
C LEU A 12 11.19 0.89 10.05
N ASN A 13 12.26 1.51 10.55
CA ASN A 13 13.59 0.89 10.67
C ASN A 13 14.07 0.26 9.34
N GLU A 14 14.19 1.10 8.31
CA GLU A 14 14.58 0.70 6.94
C GLU A 14 15.81 1.51 6.46
N ARG A 15 16.66 1.99 7.40
CA ARG A 15 17.81 2.88 7.12
C ARG A 15 18.68 2.41 5.95
N GLU A 16 18.98 1.10 5.89
CA GLU A 16 19.88 0.54 4.88
C GLU A 16 19.25 0.52 3.48
N ASN A 17 17.92 0.47 3.40
CA ASN A 17 17.18 0.41 2.14
C ASN A 17 17.03 1.78 1.47
N ILE A 18 17.04 2.88 2.24
CA ILE A 18 16.65 4.22 1.78
C ILE A 18 17.46 4.69 0.57
N SER A 19 18.80 4.62 0.66
CA SER A 19 19.68 5.08 -0.42
C SER A 19 19.45 4.30 -1.72
N HIS A 20 19.29 2.99 -1.62
CA HIS A 20 19.06 2.12 -2.78
C HIS A 20 17.68 2.39 -3.39
N LEU A 21 16.68 2.59 -2.56
CA LEU A 21 15.31 2.86 -3.01
C LEU A 21 15.22 4.18 -3.77
N VAL A 22 15.77 5.26 -3.22
CA VAL A 22 15.75 6.57 -3.89
C VAL A 22 16.51 6.54 -5.21
N LYS A 23 17.68 5.89 -5.25
CA LYS A 23 18.45 5.75 -6.50
C LYS A 23 17.64 4.99 -7.56
N LYS A 24 16.96 3.92 -7.15
CA LYS A 24 16.14 3.11 -8.05
C LYS A 24 14.93 3.90 -8.56
N LEU A 25 14.22 4.62 -7.69
CA LEU A 25 13.09 5.48 -8.07
C LEU A 25 13.50 6.54 -9.10
N LYS A 26 14.63 7.22 -8.87
CA LYS A 26 15.16 8.23 -9.82
C LYS A 26 15.44 7.65 -11.20
N TYR A 27 15.92 6.41 -11.26
CA TYR A 27 16.20 5.72 -12.52
C TYR A 27 14.91 5.26 -13.21
N ASP A 28 14.05 4.54 -12.47
CA ASP A 28 12.85 3.90 -13.03
C ASP A 28 11.79 4.92 -13.48
N LEU A 29 11.76 6.10 -12.86
CA LEU A 29 10.74 7.13 -13.07
C LEU A 29 11.26 8.37 -13.80
N SER A 30 12.38 8.28 -14.48
CA SER A 30 13.06 9.43 -15.11
C SER A 30 12.20 10.20 -16.13
N GLY A 31 11.17 9.56 -16.70
CA GLY A 31 10.23 10.18 -17.66
C GLY A 31 8.90 10.66 -17.05
N ILE A 32 8.72 10.59 -15.74
CA ILE A 32 7.46 10.93 -15.06
C ILE A 32 7.70 12.14 -14.16
N ASN A 33 6.76 13.09 -14.12
CA ASN A 33 6.75 14.16 -13.13
C ASN A 33 6.17 13.63 -11.82
N TYR A 34 7.02 13.33 -10.84
CA TYR A 34 6.62 12.70 -9.58
C TYR A 34 7.19 13.40 -8.36
N GLU A 35 6.53 13.18 -7.23
CA GLU A 35 7.03 13.43 -5.88
C GLU A 35 7.11 12.13 -5.08
N VAL A 36 7.96 12.10 -4.07
CA VAL A 36 8.08 10.99 -3.10
C VAL A 36 7.77 11.50 -1.70
N ILE A 37 6.84 10.86 -1.04
CA ILE A 37 6.46 11.16 0.33
C ILE A 37 6.84 9.96 1.20
N PHE A 38 7.96 10.08 1.90
CA PHE A 38 8.32 9.12 2.94
C PHE A 38 7.52 9.41 4.20
N VAL A 39 6.89 8.39 4.73
CA VAL A 39 6.22 8.47 6.03
C VAL A 39 6.92 7.51 6.99
N ASP A 40 7.66 8.08 7.92
CA ASP A 40 8.36 7.34 8.98
C ASP A 40 7.40 7.05 10.14
N ASP A 41 7.11 5.78 10.37
CA ASP A 41 6.21 5.34 11.42
C ASP A 41 6.93 5.11 12.75
N GLY A 42 7.75 6.08 13.16
CA GLY A 42 8.46 6.09 14.44
C GLY A 42 9.70 5.19 14.46
N SER A 43 10.57 5.28 13.46
CA SER A 43 11.85 4.56 13.41
C SER A 43 12.81 4.98 14.51
N THR A 44 13.62 4.01 14.97
CA THR A 44 14.66 4.21 16.02
C THR A 44 16.08 3.95 15.52
N ASP A 45 16.25 3.54 14.26
CA ASP A 45 17.54 3.14 13.65
C ASP A 45 18.25 4.27 12.87
N GLY A 46 17.66 5.47 12.84
CA GLY A 46 18.17 6.60 12.06
C GLY A 46 17.66 6.66 10.63
N THR A 47 16.58 5.94 10.28
CA THR A 47 15.89 6.03 8.98
C THR A 47 15.55 7.49 8.59
N PRO A 48 14.95 8.34 9.46
CA PRO A 48 14.66 9.73 9.11
C PRO A 48 15.90 10.52 8.74
N ARG A 49 17.01 10.30 9.46
CA ARG A 49 18.29 10.95 9.16
C ARG A 49 18.84 10.53 7.79
N ALA A 50 18.70 9.26 7.44
CA ALA A 50 19.11 8.77 6.12
C ALA A 50 18.31 9.42 5.00
N ILE A 51 16.98 9.57 5.18
CA ILE A 51 16.10 10.24 4.20
C ILE A 51 16.49 11.70 4.05
N ARG A 52 16.62 12.47 5.14
CA ARG A 52 17.01 13.89 5.08
C ARG A 52 18.35 14.12 4.37
N LYS A 53 19.30 13.18 4.51
CA LYS A 53 20.61 13.28 3.87
C LYS A 53 20.58 13.20 2.35
N ILE A 54 19.58 12.54 1.78
CA ILE A 54 19.45 12.29 0.34
C ILE A 54 18.23 12.96 -0.29
N ALA A 55 17.44 13.68 0.53
CA ALA A 55 16.26 14.41 0.07
C ALA A 55 16.67 15.50 -0.92
N ASP A 56 15.90 15.63 -1.97
CA ASP A 56 15.90 16.74 -2.92
C ASP A 56 14.49 17.38 -2.94
N GLU A 57 14.25 18.32 -3.83
CA GLU A 57 12.98 19.06 -3.97
C GLU A 57 11.74 18.17 -4.20
N ARG A 58 11.95 16.94 -4.66
CA ARG A 58 10.87 15.97 -4.90
C ARG A 58 10.57 15.09 -3.70
N ILE A 59 11.39 15.15 -2.64
CA ILE A 59 11.30 14.21 -1.52
C ILE A 59 10.80 14.95 -0.27
N THR A 60 9.64 14.56 0.22
CA THR A 60 9.09 15.01 1.50
C THR A 60 9.20 13.91 2.54
N LEU A 61 9.54 14.24 3.77
CA LEU A 61 9.56 13.35 4.92
C LEU A 61 8.52 13.77 5.94
N ILE A 62 7.62 12.87 6.27
CA ILE A 62 6.66 12.97 7.37
C ILE A 62 7.13 12.03 8.47
N GLU A 63 7.31 12.54 9.68
CA GLU A 63 7.72 11.74 10.84
C GLU A 63 6.57 11.66 11.83
N LEU A 64 6.11 10.44 12.08
CA LEU A 64 5.13 10.18 13.13
C LEU A 64 5.83 10.10 14.49
N ARG A 65 5.19 10.60 15.54
CA ARG A 65 5.78 10.66 16.89
C ARG A 65 6.09 9.28 17.50
N LYS A 66 5.40 8.22 17.03
CA LYS A 66 5.58 6.82 17.45
C LYS A 66 5.04 5.90 16.36
N ASN A 67 5.22 4.61 16.51
CA ASN A 67 4.59 3.62 15.63
C ASN A 67 3.06 3.61 15.83
N TYR A 68 2.34 4.08 14.81
CA TYR A 68 0.88 4.07 14.73
C TYR A 68 0.35 2.99 13.79
N GLY A 69 1.23 2.32 13.04
CA GLY A 69 0.91 1.28 12.08
C GLY A 69 0.78 1.79 10.64
N GLN A 70 0.96 0.85 9.72
CA GLN A 70 1.09 1.12 8.28
C GLN A 70 -0.10 1.87 7.68
N SER A 71 -1.33 1.57 8.11
CA SER A 71 -2.53 2.26 7.61
C SER A 71 -2.51 3.75 7.95
N THR A 72 -2.16 4.12 9.20
CA THR A 72 -2.04 5.51 9.62
C THR A 72 -0.93 6.23 8.85
N ALA A 73 0.22 5.58 8.67
CA ALA A 73 1.31 6.13 7.88
C ALA A 73 0.90 6.36 6.42
N MET A 74 0.20 5.41 5.80
CA MET A 74 -0.34 5.58 4.43
C MET A 74 -1.32 6.75 4.35
N THR A 75 -2.25 6.86 5.29
CA THR A 75 -3.23 7.97 5.35
C THR A 75 -2.52 9.32 5.45
N ALA A 76 -1.50 9.44 6.32
CA ALA A 76 -0.73 10.67 6.43
C ALA A 76 -0.06 11.05 5.10
N GLY A 77 0.52 10.07 4.38
CA GLY A 77 1.10 10.28 3.07
C GLY A 77 0.07 10.69 2.02
N ILE A 78 -1.09 10.01 1.99
CA ILE A 78 -2.18 10.31 1.05
C ILE A 78 -2.66 11.75 1.20
N HIS A 79 -2.85 12.22 2.43
CA HIS A 79 -3.29 13.60 2.70
C HIS A 79 -2.27 14.66 2.25
N HIS A 80 -1.00 14.34 2.19
CA HIS A 80 0.06 15.26 1.71
C HIS A 80 0.29 15.18 0.21
N ALA A 81 -0.22 14.15 -0.46
CA ALA A 81 -0.03 13.92 -1.87
C ALA A 81 -0.67 15.01 -2.73
N GLN A 82 0.09 15.57 -3.67
CA GLN A 82 -0.34 16.62 -4.59
C GLN A 82 -0.55 16.12 -6.02
N GLY A 83 -0.10 14.89 -6.30
CA GLY A 83 -0.22 14.26 -7.61
C GLY A 83 -1.66 13.87 -7.95
N ARG A 84 -1.99 13.91 -9.25
CA ARG A 84 -3.27 13.40 -9.76
C ARG A 84 -3.45 11.91 -9.48
N TYR A 85 -2.35 11.17 -9.40
CA TYR A 85 -2.30 9.75 -9.09
C TYR A 85 -1.46 9.51 -7.85
N VAL A 86 -1.80 8.46 -7.10
CA VAL A 86 -1.11 8.06 -5.87
C VAL A 86 -0.63 6.63 -6.00
N ALA A 87 0.65 6.39 -5.82
CA ALA A 87 1.24 5.06 -5.72
C ALA A 87 1.61 4.74 -4.27
N LEU A 88 1.27 3.56 -3.80
CA LEU A 88 1.73 3.04 -2.50
C LEU A 88 2.87 2.06 -2.72
N LEU A 89 3.94 2.20 -1.95
CA LEU A 89 5.13 1.36 -2.03
C LEU A 89 5.70 1.11 -0.64
N ASP A 90 6.27 -0.08 -0.39
CA ASP A 90 7.00 -0.38 0.85
C ASP A 90 8.47 0.05 0.73
N GLY A 91 9.06 0.45 1.87
CA GLY A 91 10.46 0.90 1.94
C GLY A 91 11.52 -0.20 1.89
N ASP A 92 11.12 -1.49 1.80
CA ASP A 92 11.98 -2.67 2.00
C ASP A 92 12.58 -3.27 0.70
N LEU A 93 12.39 -2.60 -0.44
CA LEU A 93 12.86 -3.04 -1.76
C LEU A 93 12.27 -4.36 -2.28
N GLN A 94 11.22 -4.90 -1.66
CA GLN A 94 10.59 -6.12 -2.15
C GLN A 94 9.71 -5.88 -3.37
N ASN A 95 9.01 -4.75 -3.44
CA ASN A 95 8.29 -4.32 -4.63
C ASN A 95 9.25 -3.59 -5.60
N ASP A 96 9.11 -3.84 -6.89
CA ASP A 96 9.96 -3.23 -7.91
C ASP A 96 9.34 -1.93 -8.44
N SER A 97 10.02 -0.80 -8.24
CA SER A 97 9.55 0.49 -8.74
C SER A 97 9.51 0.59 -10.27
N SER A 98 10.23 -0.28 -10.98
CA SER A 98 10.18 -0.36 -12.45
C SER A 98 8.81 -0.80 -13.00
N ASP A 99 7.92 -1.33 -12.14
CA ASP A 99 6.56 -1.66 -12.55
C ASP A 99 5.61 -0.44 -12.48
N ILE A 100 6.00 0.64 -11.81
CA ILE A 100 5.16 1.84 -11.63
C ILE A 100 4.80 2.50 -12.98
N PRO A 101 5.74 2.75 -13.93
CA PRO A 101 5.40 3.37 -15.21
C PRO A 101 4.33 2.60 -15.99
N PHE A 102 4.48 1.27 -16.09
CA PHE A 102 3.52 0.41 -16.74
C PHE A 102 2.14 0.44 -16.05
N MET A 103 2.11 0.38 -14.71
CA MET A 103 0.87 0.43 -13.95
C MET A 103 0.16 1.77 -14.09
N LEU A 104 0.91 2.87 -14.10
CA LEU A 104 0.38 4.22 -14.31
C LEU A 104 -0.18 4.39 -15.73
N ASP A 105 0.55 3.92 -16.74
CA ASP A 105 0.07 3.93 -18.12
C ASP A 105 -1.23 3.14 -18.28
N LYS A 106 -1.30 1.94 -17.72
CA LYS A 106 -2.51 1.12 -17.71
C LYS A 106 -3.69 1.80 -17.04
N LEU A 107 -3.46 2.46 -15.90
CA LEU A 107 -4.50 3.22 -15.20
C LEU A 107 -5.04 4.36 -16.07
N LYS A 108 -4.15 5.06 -16.79
CA LYS A 108 -4.51 6.20 -17.63
C LYS A 108 -5.18 5.79 -18.94
N SER A 109 -4.58 4.82 -19.64
CA SER A 109 -5.01 4.43 -21.00
C SER A 109 -6.32 3.65 -21.01
N GLU A 110 -6.58 2.86 -19.97
CA GLU A 110 -7.80 2.03 -19.84
C GLU A 110 -8.83 2.61 -18.87
N ASP A 111 -8.59 3.82 -18.33
CA ASP A 111 -9.46 4.56 -17.39
C ASP A 111 -9.85 3.77 -16.14
N TRP A 112 -8.89 3.01 -15.58
CA TRP A 112 -9.10 2.36 -14.29
C TRP A 112 -8.97 3.35 -13.14
N ASP A 113 -9.73 3.13 -12.06
CA ASP A 113 -9.58 3.92 -10.84
C ASP A 113 -8.45 3.39 -9.96
N VAL A 114 -8.22 2.07 -10.02
CA VAL A 114 -7.18 1.38 -9.25
C VAL A 114 -6.48 0.31 -10.09
N VAL A 115 -5.15 0.35 -10.12
CA VAL A 115 -4.31 -0.74 -10.62
C VAL A 115 -3.57 -1.36 -9.43
N ALA A 116 -3.85 -2.64 -9.13
CA ALA A 116 -3.28 -3.37 -8.01
C ALA A 116 -2.24 -4.40 -8.48
N GLY A 117 -1.10 -4.46 -7.82
CA GLY A 117 -0.08 -5.47 -8.11
C GLY A 117 -0.49 -6.89 -7.67
N ASN A 118 -0.06 -7.90 -8.44
CA ASN A 118 -0.15 -9.31 -8.11
C ASN A 118 1.25 -9.92 -8.11
N ARG A 119 1.73 -10.37 -6.96
CA ARG A 119 3.06 -11.00 -6.82
C ARG A 119 3.00 -12.45 -7.30
N LYS A 120 3.20 -12.67 -8.62
CA LYS A 120 3.05 -13.98 -9.26
C LYS A 120 3.99 -15.04 -8.68
N ASN A 121 5.25 -14.68 -8.42
CA ASN A 121 6.30 -15.56 -7.91
C ASN A 121 6.70 -15.16 -6.48
N ARG A 122 5.74 -15.24 -5.55
CA ARG A 122 5.98 -14.93 -4.14
C ARG A 122 7.04 -15.87 -3.57
N GLN A 123 8.25 -15.35 -3.35
CA GLN A 123 9.39 -16.10 -2.80
C GLN A 123 9.37 -16.19 -1.26
N ASP A 124 8.30 -15.76 -0.62
CA ASP A 124 8.14 -15.92 0.82
C ASP A 124 8.02 -17.40 1.16
N GLY A 125 9.04 -17.95 1.78
CA GLY A 125 9.09 -19.33 2.20
C GLY A 125 7.90 -19.72 3.07
N PHE A 126 7.39 -20.93 2.78
CA PHE A 126 6.53 -21.78 3.57
C PHE A 126 5.04 -21.86 3.27
N ILE A 127 4.66 -23.09 2.97
CA ILE A 127 3.32 -23.68 2.84
C ILE A 127 2.37 -23.27 3.98
N LEU A 128 2.86 -23.09 5.21
CA LEU A 128 2.11 -22.69 6.40
C LEU A 128 1.44 -21.29 6.30
N ARG A 129 1.94 -20.40 5.43
CA ARG A 129 1.32 -19.07 5.22
C ARG A 129 0.38 -19.04 4.01
N LYS A 130 0.48 -20.01 3.08
CA LYS A 130 -0.37 -20.05 1.87
C LYS A 130 -1.80 -20.52 2.17
N ILE A 131 -1.98 -21.47 3.09
CA ILE A 131 -3.30 -22.03 3.41
C ILE A 131 -4.20 -21.00 4.12
N PRO A 132 -3.78 -20.34 5.22
CA PRO A 132 -4.59 -19.30 5.85
C PRO A 132 -4.93 -18.15 4.91
N SER A 133 -3.97 -17.75 4.05
CA SER A 133 -4.22 -16.67 3.11
C SER A 133 -5.22 -17.04 2.00
N ARG A 134 -5.23 -18.30 1.53
CA ARG A 134 -6.21 -18.78 0.56
C ARG A 134 -7.62 -18.83 1.14
N VAL A 135 -7.76 -19.30 2.37
CA VAL A 135 -9.04 -19.33 3.09
C VAL A 135 -9.53 -17.90 3.33
N ALA A 136 -8.67 -17.02 3.81
CA ALA A 136 -8.99 -15.59 3.99
C ALA A 136 -9.44 -14.93 2.67
N ASN A 137 -8.68 -15.13 1.59
CA ASN A 137 -9.03 -14.60 0.27
C ASN A 137 -10.35 -15.17 -0.27
N TYR A 138 -10.66 -16.44 0.01
CA TYR A 138 -11.95 -17.04 -0.36
C TYR A 138 -13.10 -16.33 0.35
N PHE A 139 -13.01 -16.14 1.65
CA PHE A 139 -14.02 -15.41 2.42
C PHE A 139 -14.15 -13.95 1.96
N ILE A 140 -13.03 -13.24 1.74
CA ILE A 140 -13.06 -11.87 1.22
C ILE A 140 -13.83 -11.84 -0.11
N ARG A 141 -13.49 -12.71 -1.08
CA ARG A 141 -14.19 -12.77 -2.37
C ARG A 141 -15.69 -13.05 -2.21
N LYS A 142 -16.04 -14.06 -1.40
CA LYS A 142 -17.42 -14.46 -1.18
C LYS A 142 -18.26 -13.34 -0.55
N PHE A 143 -17.69 -12.62 0.40
CA PHE A 143 -18.39 -11.57 1.14
C PHE A 143 -18.31 -10.20 0.47
N THR A 144 -17.25 -9.87 -0.26
CA THR A 144 -17.07 -8.53 -0.86
C THR A 144 -17.38 -8.49 -2.35
N GLY A 145 -17.40 -9.62 -3.04
CA GLY A 145 -17.55 -9.69 -4.51
C GLY A 145 -16.31 -9.18 -5.27
N VAL A 146 -15.21 -8.85 -4.57
CA VAL A 146 -13.97 -8.39 -5.18
C VAL A 146 -13.07 -9.57 -5.54
N HIS A 147 -12.82 -9.79 -6.83
CA HIS A 147 -12.05 -10.92 -7.32
C HIS A 147 -10.58 -10.54 -7.56
N ILE A 148 -9.80 -10.42 -6.50
CA ILE A 148 -8.37 -10.13 -6.54
C ILE A 148 -7.60 -11.35 -6.03
N LYS A 149 -6.45 -11.66 -6.67
CA LYS A 149 -5.60 -12.81 -6.31
C LYS A 149 -4.69 -12.51 -5.13
N ASP A 150 -4.13 -11.29 -5.08
CA ASP A 150 -3.20 -10.85 -4.03
C ASP A 150 -3.66 -9.53 -3.40
N TYR A 151 -4.33 -9.60 -2.25
CA TYR A 151 -4.73 -8.43 -1.48
C TYR A 151 -3.56 -7.79 -0.73
N GLY A 152 -2.52 -8.57 -0.44
CA GLY A 152 -1.40 -8.15 0.39
C GLY A 152 -0.26 -7.46 -0.36
N CYS A 153 -0.35 -7.26 -1.66
CA CYS A 153 0.64 -6.48 -2.39
C CYS A 153 0.45 -5.00 -2.07
N THR A 154 1.50 -4.33 -1.58
CA THR A 154 1.43 -2.90 -1.27
C THR A 154 1.44 -2.06 -2.53
N LEU A 155 2.18 -2.49 -3.57
CA LEU A 155 2.25 -1.73 -4.82
C LEU A 155 0.88 -1.66 -5.49
N LYS A 156 0.30 -0.46 -5.44
CA LYS A 156 -0.99 -0.09 -6.02
C LYS A 156 -0.92 1.34 -6.49
N ILE A 157 -1.61 1.66 -7.57
CA ILE A 157 -1.76 3.04 -8.07
C ILE A 157 -3.25 3.36 -8.13
N PHE A 158 -3.61 4.57 -7.71
CA PHE A 158 -4.98 5.07 -7.59
C PHE A 158 -5.14 6.42 -8.28
N LYS A 159 -6.32 6.74 -8.74
CA LYS A 159 -6.73 8.14 -8.88
C LYS A 159 -6.73 8.80 -7.48
N LYS A 160 -6.29 10.04 -7.36
CA LYS A 160 -6.15 10.75 -6.07
C LYS A 160 -7.47 10.78 -5.29
N GLU A 161 -8.58 11.04 -5.97
CA GLU A 161 -9.92 11.07 -5.39
C GLU A 161 -10.28 9.76 -4.67
N ILE A 162 -9.94 8.61 -5.27
CA ILE A 162 -10.18 7.31 -4.64
C ILE A 162 -9.28 7.11 -3.42
N ALA A 163 -8.02 7.55 -3.50
CA ALA A 163 -7.08 7.42 -2.39
C ALA A 163 -7.51 8.25 -1.16
N ASP A 164 -8.03 9.46 -1.38
CA ASP A 164 -8.49 10.36 -0.32
C ASP A 164 -9.66 9.77 0.49
N ASP A 165 -10.53 9.04 -0.18
CA ASP A 165 -11.74 8.48 0.42
C ASP A 165 -11.52 7.11 1.09
N LEU A 166 -10.30 6.53 1.04
CA LEU A 166 -10.05 5.16 1.55
C LEU A 166 -10.33 4.97 3.05
N GLY A 167 -10.16 6.01 3.87
CA GLY A 167 -10.44 5.96 5.31
C GLY A 167 -9.67 4.83 6.04
N LEU A 168 -8.35 4.73 5.82
CA LEU A 168 -7.55 3.63 6.35
C LEU A 168 -7.30 3.75 7.85
N TYR A 169 -7.57 2.67 8.60
CA TYR A 169 -7.20 2.51 10.02
C TYR A 169 -6.86 1.04 10.32
N GLY A 170 -6.24 0.76 11.47
CA GLY A 170 -5.85 -0.60 11.89
C GLY A 170 -5.01 -1.31 10.82
N GLU A 171 -5.36 -2.53 10.47
CA GLU A 171 -4.71 -3.31 9.40
C GLU A 171 -5.42 -3.17 8.02
N MET A 172 -6.26 -2.13 7.83
CA MET A 172 -7.08 -1.96 6.61
C MET A 172 -6.29 -1.72 5.33
N HIS A 173 -5.02 -1.34 5.42
CA HIS A 173 -4.13 -1.24 4.25
C HIS A 173 -4.13 -2.51 3.38
N ARG A 174 -4.47 -3.67 3.92
CA ARG A 174 -4.60 -4.94 3.18
C ARG A 174 -5.88 -5.04 2.37
N PHE A 175 -6.91 -4.33 2.81
CA PHE A 175 -8.24 -4.36 2.20
C PHE A 175 -8.50 -3.16 1.28
N ILE A 176 -7.48 -2.37 0.97
CA ILE A 176 -7.59 -1.20 0.09
C ILE A 176 -8.40 -1.49 -1.18
N PRO A 177 -8.18 -2.61 -1.93
CA PRO A 177 -9.01 -2.87 -3.11
C PRO A 177 -10.47 -3.10 -2.78
N VAL A 178 -10.78 -3.64 -1.59
CA VAL A 178 -12.17 -3.82 -1.15
C VAL A 178 -12.80 -2.47 -0.79
N LEU A 179 -12.06 -1.62 -0.07
CA LEU A 179 -12.51 -0.28 0.28
C LEU A 179 -12.78 0.56 -0.97
N ALA A 180 -11.86 0.58 -1.92
CA ALA A 180 -12.04 1.26 -3.20
C ALA A 180 -13.28 0.72 -3.96
N LYS A 181 -13.48 -0.59 -3.98
CA LYS A 181 -14.67 -1.19 -4.62
C LYS A 181 -15.98 -0.81 -3.94
N LEU A 182 -15.99 -0.66 -2.62
CA LEU A 182 -17.18 -0.20 -1.89
C LEU A 182 -17.56 1.24 -2.23
N GLN A 183 -16.59 2.05 -2.64
CA GLN A 183 -16.78 3.40 -3.17
C GLN A 183 -17.18 3.43 -4.65
N GLY A 184 -17.31 2.26 -5.29
CA GLY A 184 -17.68 2.14 -6.71
C GLY A 184 -16.51 2.09 -7.68
N ALA A 185 -15.25 2.13 -7.20
CA ALA A 185 -14.07 2.16 -8.05
C ALA A 185 -13.97 0.93 -8.98
N SER A 186 -13.51 1.17 -10.19
CA SER A 186 -13.07 0.15 -11.15
C SER A 186 -11.65 -0.30 -10.80
N ILE A 187 -11.41 -1.64 -10.75
CA ILE A 187 -10.14 -2.18 -10.29
C ILE A 187 -9.62 -3.23 -11.27
N VAL A 188 -8.37 -3.10 -11.65
CA VAL A 188 -7.63 -4.13 -12.40
C VAL A 188 -6.43 -4.60 -11.61
N GLN A 189 -6.06 -5.87 -11.78
CA GLN A 189 -4.85 -6.44 -11.19
C GLN A 189 -3.85 -6.82 -12.28
N VAL A 190 -2.57 -6.48 -12.05
CA VAL A 190 -1.47 -6.78 -12.97
C VAL A 190 -0.35 -7.53 -12.25
N ASP A 191 0.33 -8.41 -12.96
CA ASP A 191 1.48 -9.13 -12.40
C ASP A 191 2.65 -8.16 -12.24
N VAL A 192 3.25 -8.15 -11.04
CA VAL A 192 4.38 -7.30 -10.67
C VAL A 192 5.57 -8.13 -10.18
N LYS A 193 6.76 -7.58 -10.32
CA LYS A 193 8.00 -8.18 -9.81
C LYS A 193 8.03 -8.11 -8.29
N HIS A 194 8.53 -9.16 -7.68
CA HIS A 194 8.71 -9.22 -6.22
C HIS A 194 10.05 -9.84 -5.89
N HIS A 195 10.85 -9.11 -5.12
CA HIS A 195 12.20 -9.49 -4.75
C HIS A 195 12.27 -10.01 -3.30
N PRO A 196 13.23 -10.89 -2.98
CA PRO A 196 13.50 -11.22 -1.60
C PRO A 196 14.01 -9.98 -0.85
N ARG A 197 13.69 -9.87 0.44
CA ARG A 197 14.19 -8.80 1.30
C ARG A 197 15.73 -8.84 1.33
N LYS A 198 16.38 -7.70 1.08
CA LYS A 198 17.86 -7.59 1.10
C LYS A 198 18.39 -7.21 2.47
N TYR A 199 17.74 -6.30 3.17
CA TYR A 199 18.18 -5.76 4.46
C TYR A 199 17.01 -5.78 5.46
N GLY A 200 17.35 -5.77 6.77
CA GLY A 200 16.37 -5.74 7.84
C GLY A 200 15.74 -7.11 8.16
N GLN A 201 14.92 -7.13 9.20
CA GLN A 201 14.22 -8.34 9.65
C GLN A 201 12.71 -8.23 9.40
N SER A 202 12.08 -9.39 9.15
CA SER A 202 10.62 -9.44 9.03
C SER A 202 9.97 -9.09 10.38
N LYS A 203 9.21 -8.02 10.43
CA LYS A 203 8.51 -7.52 11.64
C LYS A 203 7.21 -8.26 11.92
N TYR A 204 6.94 -9.38 11.25
CA TYR A 204 5.65 -10.08 11.28
C TYR A 204 5.67 -11.35 12.14
N GLY A 205 5.02 -11.30 13.32
CA GLY A 205 4.79 -12.44 14.22
C GLY A 205 3.39 -13.08 14.08
N LEU A 206 3.17 -14.24 14.75
CA LEU A 206 1.91 -15.01 14.74
C LEU A 206 0.69 -14.22 15.27
N GLY A 207 0.88 -13.28 16.19
CA GLY A 207 -0.19 -12.42 16.74
C GLY A 207 -0.89 -11.54 15.71
N ARG A 208 -0.29 -11.35 14.52
CA ARG A 208 -0.90 -10.61 13.41
C ARG A 208 -2.05 -11.36 12.76
N THR A 209 -2.03 -12.69 12.76
CA THR A 209 -3.12 -13.50 12.15
C THR A 209 -4.45 -13.23 12.84
N PHE A 210 -4.44 -13.13 14.16
CA PHE A 210 -5.64 -12.77 14.94
C PHE A 210 -6.17 -11.38 14.63
N ARG A 211 -5.28 -10.38 14.53
CA ARG A 211 -5.67 -9.00 14.15
C ARG A 211 -6.27 -8.95 12.76
N VAL A 212 -5.66 -9.61 11.78
CA VAL A 212 -6.21 -9.68 10.42
C VAL A 212 -7.59 -10.34 10.37
N MET A 213 -7.83 -11.39 11.17
CA MET A 213 -9.16 -12.01 11.27
C MET A 213 -10.19 -11.07 11.90
N SER A 214 -9.82 -10.34 12.96
CA SER A 214 -10.67 -9.32 13.58
C SER A 214 -11.04 -8.22 12.58
N ASP A 215 -10.06 -7.73 11.82
CA ASP A 215 -10.30 -6.68 10.82
C ASP A 215 -11.17 -7.18 9.65
N GLN A 216 -11.09 -8.47 9.29
CA GLN A 216 -12.01 -9.06 8.31
C GLN A 216 -13.45 -9.04 8.80
N ILE A 217 -13.70 -9.39 10.06
CA ILE A 217 -15.04 -9.31 10.67
C ILE A 217 -15.54 -7.87 10.64
N THR A 218 -14.69 -6.94 11.01
CA THR A 218 -14.99 -5.49 10.98
C THR A 218 -15.34 -5.03 9.55
N MET A 219 -14.61 -5.48 8.54
CA MET A 219 -14.89 -5.16 7.13
C MET A 219 -16.25 -5.71 6.67
N ILE A 220 -16.59 -6.95 7.05
CA ILE A 220 -17.88 -7.56 6.74
C ILE A 220 -19.01 -6.77 7.40
N PHE A 221 -18.79 -6.37 8.65
CA PHE A 221 -19.71 -5.54 9.41
C PHE A 221 -19.94 -4.18 8.74
N PHE A 222 -18.88 -3.46 8.39
CA PHE A 222 -19.01 -2.17 7.69
C PHE A 222 -19.74 -2.30 6.37
N ARG A 223 -19.41 -3.29 5.54
CA ARG A 223 -20.13 -3.50 4.29
C ARG A 223 -21.63 -3.66 4.48
N ARG A 224 -22.05 -4.36 5.54
CA ARG A 224 -23.45 -4.69 5.78
C ARG A 224 -24.24 -3.53 6.40
N TYR A 225 -23.59 -2.75 7.25
CA TYR A 225 -24.25 -1.80 8.14
C TYR A 225 -23.92 -0.32 7.90
N ILE A 226 -22.84 -0.01 7.17
CA ILE A 226 -22.45 1.40 6.93
C ILE A 226 -23.53 2.21 6.21
N GLN A 227 -24.31 1.57 5.34
CA GLN A 227 -25.42 2.22 4.63
C GLN A 227 -26.77 2.06 5.34
N LYS A 228 -26.86 1.21 6.35
CA LYS A 228 -28.10 0.92 7.09
C LYS A 228 -27.82 0.69 8.58
N PRO A 229 -27.32 1.69 9.31
CA PRO A 229 -26.90 1.53 10.71
C PRO A 229 -28.05 1.10 11.63
N MET A 230 -29.30 1.48 11.31
CA MET A 230 -30.47 1.11 12.10
C MET A 230 -30.76 -0.41 12.07
N HIS A 231 -30.37 -1.13 11.03
CA HIS A 231 -30.52 -2.60 10.98
C HIS A 231 -29.62 -3.37 11.95
N LEU A 232 -28.74 -2.65 12.69
CA LEU A 232 -27.94 -3.23 13.74
C LEU A 232 -28.69 -3.31 15.07
N PHE A 233 -29.66 -2.43 15.27
CA PHE A 233 -30.36 -2.23 16.55
C PHE A 233 -31.81 -2.78 16.53
N GLY A 234 -32.26 -3.41 15.44
CA GLY A 234 -33.56 -4.04 15.31
C GLY A 234 -34.21 -3.82 13.97
#